data_db5a449756b5df273a08cde2b9ed2d3a
#
_entry.id   db5a449756b5df273a08cde2b9ed2d3a
#
_cell.length_a   1.000
_cell.length_b   1.000
_cell.length_c   1.000
_cell.angle_alpha   90.00
_cell.angle_beta   90.00
_cell.angle_gamma   90.00
#
_symmetry.space_group_name_H-M   'P 1'
#
loop_
_entity.id
_entity.type
_entity.pdbx_description
1 polymer ?
#
loop_
_entity_poly.entity_id
_entity_poly.type
_entity_poly.pdbx_seq_one_letter_code
_entity_poly.pdbx_strand_id
1 'polypeptide(L)'
;MNEDNLLVSTKWLKNHLEAPDIKILDASWYLPKENRKPEIEFDXCHIPGAMFFDIDEVCDLDSXLPHMLPSPEKFASXVKALGIGDGHRVIVYDGDGXFSAARXWWMFRVFGFADIAVLDGGLPKWKEEGFQVSNRTKSIXNYHFTARKNSLMISNLKDVLEASLKGTAQIIDARAPERFLGTAPEPRPGLQSGHIPGAINICFSELLNEDRTLKANLDLKNIFDSSGIDLDKAIITSCGSGVTAAILNLALEKLGAKKVSLYDGSWCEWGSKKNLDVEK
;
A
#
# COMPACT_ATOMS: atom_id res chain seq x y z
N MET A 1 22.84 -14.78 -2.39
CA MET A 1 21.45 -14.72 -2.90
C MET A 1 20.74 -13.65 -2.10
N ASN A 2 20.38 -12.56 -2.73
CA ASN A 2 19.60 -11.54 -2.04
C ASN A 2 18.20 -12.07 -1.85
N GLU A 3 17.88 -12.48 -0.63
CA GLU A 3 16.49 -12.73 -0.28
C GLU A 3 15.73 -11.43 -0.54
N ASP A 4 14.63 -11.57 -1.23
CA ASP A 4 13.74 -10.48 -1.53
C ASP A 4 13.16 -9.96 -0.20
N ASN A 5 13.74 -8.89 0.32
CA ASN A 5 13.33 -8.34 1.62
C ASN A 5 11.95 -7.67 1.60
N LEU A 6 11.32 -7.60 0.41
CA LEU A 6 10.03 -6.92 0.26
C LEU A 6 8.84 -7.82 0.59
N LEU A 7 9.01 -9.12 0.40
CA LEU A 7 7.93 -10.12 0.59
C LEU A 7 8.44 -11.28 1.43
N VAL A 8 7.55 -11.87 2.21
CA VAL A 8 7.80 -13.15 2.88
C VAL A 8 6.65 -14.11 2.58
N SER A 9 6.94 -15.40 2.47
CA SER A 9 5.91 -16.40 2.27
C SER A 9 5.18 -16.71 3.58
N THR A 10 3.98 -17.25 3.47
CA THR A 10 3.20 -17.75 4.62
C THR A 10 4.00 -18.80 5.39
N LYS A 11 4.68 -19.69 4.68
CA LYS A 11 5.52 -20.73 5.30
C LYS A 11 6.68 -20.12 6.08
N TRP A 12 7.32 -19.08 5.51
CA TRP A 12 8.40 -18.38 6.23
C TRP A 12 7.86 -17.78 7.53
N LEU A 13 6.73 -17.06 7.46
CA LEU A 13 6.17 -16.42 8.65
C LEU A 13 5.74 -17.46 9.69
N LYS A 14 5.13 -18.57 9.26
CA LYS A 14 4.76 -19.67 10.18
C LYS A 14 5.94 -20.12 11.00
N ASN A 15 7.11 -20.23 10.38
CA ASN A 15 8.33 -20.71 11.05
C ASN A 15 8.98 -19.64 11.95
N HIS A 16 8.51 -18.40 11.87
CA HIS A 16 9.08 -17.26 12.62
C HIS A 16 8.07 -16.60 13.58
N LEU A 17 6.91 -17.23 13.82
CA LEU A 17 5.87 -16.64 14.68
C LEU A 17 6.33 -16.32 16.09
N GLU A 18 7.27 -17.09 16.62
CA GLU A 18 7.75 -16.92 17.99
C GLU A 18 9.09 -16.16 18.06
N ALA A 19 9.61 -15.69 16.93
CA ALA A 19 10.84 -14.91 16.90
C ALA A 19 10.60 -13.55 17.58
N PRO A 20 11.40 -13.18 18.59
CA PRO A 20 11.12 -11.99 19.40
C PRO A 20 11.28 -10.67 18.64
N ASP A 21 12.07 -10.68 17.57
CA ASP A 21 12.33 -9.51 16.74
C ASP A 21 11.32 -9.34 15.59
N ILE A 22 10.42 -10.32 15.39
CA ILE A 22 9.38 -10.23 14.35
C ILE A 22 8.11 -9.63 14.97
N LYS A 23 7.59 -8.60 14.30
CA LYS A 23 6.30 -7.97 14.65
C LYS A 23 5.36 -8.12 13.47
N ILE A 24 4.14 -8.50 13.75
CA ILE A 24 3.14 -8.79 12.69
C ILE A 24 2.03 -7.75 12.78
N LEU A 25 1.70 -7.14 11.65
CA LEU A 25 0.61 -6.16 11.57
C LEU A 25 -0.46 -6.62 10.58
N ASP A 26 -1.69 -6.59 11.05
CA ASP A 26 -2.87 -6.69 10.18
C ASP A 26 -3.23 -5.26 9.79
N ALA A 27 -3.06 -4.92 8.52
CA ALA A 27 -3.38 -3.60 7.98
C ALA A 27 -4.60 -3.67 7.06
N SER A 28 -5.53 -4.56 7.36
CA SER A 28 -6.76 -4.72 6.56
C SER A 28 -7.55 -3.42 6.48
N TRP A 29 -7.97 -3.11 5.28
CA TRP A 29 -8.86 -2.00 4.97
C TRP A 29 -9.66 -2.39 3.73
N TYR A 30 -10.92 -2.03 3.68
CA TYR A 30 -11.82 -2.40 2.59
C TYR A 30 -12.54 -1.17 2.05
N LEU A 31 -12.97 -1.24 0.80
CA LEU A 31 -13.75 -0.15 0.21
C LEU A 31 -15.08 -0.01 0.95
N PRO A 32 -15.56 1.23 1.17
CA PRO A 32 -16.81 1.46 1.94
C PRO A 32 -18.01 0.64 1.45
N LYS A 33 -18.09 0.41 0.13
CA LYS A 33 -19.20 -0.35 -0.48
C LYS A 33 -19.23 -1.83 -0.07
N GLU A 34 -18.13 -2.35 0.47
CA GLU A 34 -18.03 -3.76 0.83
C GLU A 34 -18.70 -4.08 2.18
N ASN A 35 -18.99 -3.06 2.97
CA ASN A 35 -19.62 -3.20 4.31
C ASN A 35 -18.84 -4.16 5.22
N ARG A 36 -17.54 -4.25 5.04
CA ARG A 36 -16.66 -5.03 5.90
C ARG A 36 -16.12 -4.13 7.01
N LYS A 37 -15.81 -4.74 8.14
CA LYS A 37 -15.28 -4.04 9.32
C LYS A 37 -13.98 -4.71 9.73
N PRO A 38 -12.84 -4.17 9.27
CA PRO A 38 -11.55 -4.88 9.44
C PRO A 38 -11.19 -5.10 10.92
N GLU A 39 -11.48 -4.15 11.80
CA GLU A 39 -11.19 -4.31 13.23
C GLU A 39 -11.99 -5.47 13.84
N ILE A 40 -13.27 -5.57 13.49
CA ILE A 40 -14.12 -6.67 13.98
C ILE A 40 -13.64 -8.01 13.40
N GLU A 41 -13.24 -8.03 12.12
CA GLU A 41 -12.70 -9.24 11.51
C GLU A 41 -11.39 -9.65 12.17
N PHE A 42 -10.53 -8.71 12.51
CA PHE A 42 -9.30 -8.95 13.24
C PHE A 42 -9.59 -9.59 14.61
N ASP A 43 -10.48 -9.03 15.35
CA ASP A 43 -10.91 -9.59 16.65
C ASP A 43 -11.40 -11.02 16.52
N UNK A 44 -11.79 -11.19 15.37
CA UNK A 44 -12.32 -12.40 15.17
C UNK A 44 -11.40 -13.36 14.85
N CYS A 45 -10.49 -13.04 14.00
CA CYS A 45 -9.60 -14.01 13.37
C CYS A 45 -8.37 -13.30 12.77
N HIS A 46 -7.20 -13.53 13.35
CA HIS A 46 -5.95 -12.94 12.86
C HIS A 46 -4.78 -13.93 12.97
N ILE A 47 -3.65 -13.63 12.35
CA ILE A 47 -2.42 -14.42 12.47
C ILE A 47 -1.89 -14.29 13.90
N PRO A 48 -1.53 -15.42 14.58
CA PRO A 48 -1.08 -15.32 15.96
C PRO A 48 0.03 -14.29 16.16
N GLY A 49 -0.16 -13.45 17.17
CA GLY A 49 0.81 -12.40 17.50
C GLY A 49 0.64 -11.10 16.74
N ALA A 50 -0.31 -11.04 15.82
CA ALA A 50 -0.56 -9.82 15.06
C ALA A 50 -1.21 -8.72 15.92
N MET A 51 -0.94 -7.47 15.55
CA MET A 51 -1.61 -6.28 16.07
C MET A 51 -2.32 -5.60 14.89
N PHE A 52 -3.45 -4.96 15.15
CA PHE A 52 -4.23 -4.28 14.11
C PHE A 52 -3.69 -2.86 13.88
N PHE A 53 -3.47 -2.51 12.62
CA PHE A 53 -3.04 -1.18 12.20
C PHE A 53 -4.14 -0.55 11.33
N ASP A 54 -4.80 0.46 11.87
CA ASP A 54 -5.90 1.13 11.16
C ASP A 54 -5.35 2.32 10.35
N ILE A 55 -5.38 2.23 9.03
CA ILE A 55 -4.90 3.32 8.17
C ILE A 55 -5.80 4.55 8.23
N ASP A 56 -7.05 4.42 8.67
CA ASP A 56 -7.96 5.55 8.82
C ASP A 56 -7.79 6.28 10.14
N GLU A 57 -7.16 5.63 11.13
CA GLU A 57 -6.76 6.30 12.39
C GLU A 57 -5.33 6.85 12.30
N VAL A 58 -4.43 6.10 11.66
CA VAL A 58 -3.02 6.49 11.51
C VAL A 58 -2.85 7.30 10.21
N CYS A 59 -3.53 8.43 10.15
CA CYS A 59 -3.52 9.33 8.99
C CYS A 59 -3.63 10.78 9.49
N ASP A 60 -3.58 11.74 8.56
CA ASP A 60 -3.82 13.15 8.86
C ASP A 60 -5.35 13.36 8.98
N LEU A 61 -5.85 13.37 10.21
CA LEU A 61 -7.28 13.52 10.50
C LEU A 61 -7.81 14.92 10.20
N ASP A 62 -6.93 15.90 10.00
CA ASP A 62 -7.34 17.27 9.64
C ASP A 62 -7.54 17.42 8.13
N SER A 63 -7.13 16.41 7.36
CA SER A 63 -7.28 16.43 5.92
C SER A 63 -8.67 15.97 5.47
N UNK A 64 -9.10 16.39 4.61
CA UNK A 64 -10.15 16.09 3.98
C UNK A 64 -10.10 15.05 3.17
N LEU A 65 -8.95 14.76 2.67
CA LEU A 65 -8.68 13.62 1.80
C LEU A 65 -8.50 12.36 2.66
N PRO A 66 -8.95 11.19 2.17
CA PRO A 66 -8.81 9.95 2.98
C PRO A 66 -7.36 9.50 3.07
N HIS A 67 -7.00 8.90 4.20
CA HIS A 67 -5.73 8.20 4.46
C HIS A 67 -4.46 9.03 4.26
N MET A 68 -4.52 10.35 4.18
CA MET A 68 -3.32 11.17 3.95
C MET A 68 -2.27 10.87 5.03
N LEU A 69 -1.00 10.82 4.63
CA LEU A 69 0.08 10.52 5.56
C LEU A 69 0.03 11.40 6.81
N PRO A 70 0.16 10.80 7.99
CA PRO A 70 0.21 11.59 9.24
C PRO A 70 1.56 12.30 9.37
N SER A 71 1.69 13.11 10.41
CA SER A 71 3.01 13.65 10.79
C SER A 71 3.93 12.51 11.26
N PRO A 72 5.26 12.69 11.19
CA PRO A 72 6.19 11.69 11.72
C PRO A 72 5.93 11.38 13.20
N GLU A 73 5.56 12.39 13.98
CA GLU A 73 5.29 12.25 15.43
C GLU A 73 4.06 11.37 15.66
N LYS A 74 2.98 11.60 14.90
CA LYS A 74 1.77 10.78 15.00
C LYS A 74 2.07 9.34 14.58
N PHE A 75 2.78 9.15 13.46
CA PHE A 75 3.16 7.82 13.00
C PHE A 75 3.98 7.08 14.05
N ALA A 76 5.03 7.72 14.59
CA ALA A 76 5.88 7.10 15.61
C ALA A 76 5.09 6.74 16.86
N SER A 77 4.20 7.57 17.26
CA SER A 77 3.33 7.31 18.43
C SER A 77 2.44 6.07 18.20
N UNK A 78 1.90 5.86 17.08
CA UNK A 78 1.13 4.86 16.74
C UNK A 78 1.79 3.64 16.72
N VAL A 79 2.97 3.60 16.07
CA VAL A 79 3.83 2.43 15.94
C VAL A 79 4.35 1.95 17.30
N LYS A 80 4.78 2.87 18.12
CA LYS A 80 5.21 2.54 19.51
C LYS A 80 4.07 1.90 20.31
N ALA A 81 2.86 2.41 20.16
CA ALA A 81 1.69 1.86 20.87
C ALA A 81 1.37 0.42 20.43
N LEU A 82 1.81 0.04 19.21
CA LEU A 82 1.69 -1.34 18.72
C LEU A 82 2.88 -2.23 19.12
N GLY A 83 3.78 -1.72 19.96
CA GLY A 83 4.91 -2.50 20.47
C GLY A 83 6.02 -2.70 19.45
N ILE A 84 6.19 -1.77 18.53
CA ILE A 84 7.21 -1.84 17.48
C ILE A 84 8.31 -0.81 17.76
N GLY A 85 9.55 -1.22 17.63
CA GLY A 85 10.71 -0.34 17.77
C GLY A 85 11.71 -0.53 16.65
N ASP A 86 12.73 0.31 16.63
CA ASP A 86 13.73 0.40 15.57
C ASP A 86 14.50 -0.93 15.32
N GLY A 87 14.52 -1.82 16.30
CA GLY A 87 15.24 -3.10 16.18
C GLY A 87 14.41 -4.29 15.72
N HIS A 88 13.17 -4.05 15.31
CA HIS A 88 12.28 -5.13 14.86
C HIS A 88 12.21 -5.23 13.35
N ARG A 89 11.84 -6.39 12.86
CA ARG A 89 11.38 -6.60 11.50
C ARG A 89 9.85 -6.68 11.51
N VAL A 90 9.19 -5.91 10.66
CA VAL A 90 7.72 -5.86 10.58
C VAL A 90 7.26 -6.70 9.39
N ILE A 91 6.27 -7.56 9.62
CA ILE A 91 5.58 -8.29 8.55
C ILE A 91 4.14 -7.80 8.52
N VAL A 92 3.72 -7.23 7.40
CA VAL A 92 2.38 -6.67 7.27
C VAL A 92 1.54 -7.51 6.31
N TYR A 93 0.28 -7.73 6.67
CA TYR A 93 -0.66 -8.47 5.83
C TYR A 93 -2.03 -7.79 5.83
N ASP A 94 -2.90 -8.26 4.97
CA ASP A 94 -4.31 -7.85 5.00
C ASP A 94 -5.25 -9.02 4.70
N GLY A 95 -6.53 -8.76 4.87
CA GLY A 95 -7.59 -9.75 4.73
C GLY A 95 -8.00 -10.06 3.27
N ASP A 96 -7.46 -9.31 2.29
CA ASP A 96 -7.70 -9.57 0.87
C ASP A 96 -6.53 -10.23 0.16
N GLY A 97 -5.39 -10.20 0.79
CA GLY A 97 -4.20 -10.84 0.29
C GLY A 97 -3.09 -9.92 -0.22
N UNK A 98 -3.10 -8.79 -0.81
CA UNK A 98 -2.34 -7.93 -1.20
C UNK A 98 -3.01 -6.86 -1.53
N PHE A 99 -3.65 -6.16 -0.76
CA PHE A 99 -4.47 -4.98 -1.05
C PHE A 99 -3.96 -3.78 -0.25
N SER A 100 -4.43 -3.63 1.00
CA SER A 100 -4.04 -2.50 1.85
C SER A 100 -2.72 -2.74 2.60
N ALA A 101 -2.24 -3.96 2.69
CA ALA A 101 -0.95 -4.25 3.32
C ALA A 101 0.19 -3.47 2.65
N ALA A 102 0.16 -3.33 1.32
CA ALA A 102 1.17 -2.56 0.59
C ALA A 102 1.18 -1.10 1.04
N ARG A 103 0.04 -0.55 1.40
CA ARG A 103 -0.03 0.81 1.95
C ARG A 103 0.70 0.91 3.32
N UNK A 104 0.52 0.01 4.20
CA UNK A 104 1.14 0.00 5.30
C UNK A 104 2.48 -0.05 5.16
N TRP A 105 3.07 -1.06 4.28
CA TRP A 105 4.48 -1.21 3.88
C TRP A 105 5.07 0.13 3.40
N TRP A 106 4.40 0.78 2.50
CA TRP A 106 4.86 2.07 1.94
C TRP A 106 4.96 3.15 3.04
N MET A 107 4.00 3.22 3.95
CA MET A 107 4.03 4.20 5.04
C MET A 107 5.27 4.03 5.92
N PHE A 108 5.59 2.80 6.32
CA PHE A 108 6.80 2.52 7.10
C PHE A 108 8.05 2.97 6.35
N ARG A 109 8.13 2.66 5.04
CA ARG A 109 9.27 3.04 4.20
C ARG A 109 9.39 4.57 4.09
N VAL A 110 8.26 5.26 3.91
CA VAL A 110 8.23 6.73 3.89
C VAL A 110 8.79 7.31 5.18
N PHE A 111 8.47 6.70 6.32
CA PHE A 111 8.95 7.19 7.62
C PHE A 111 10.31 6.61 8.02
N GLY A 112 11.04 6.03 7.05
CA GLY A 112 12.43 5.65 7.23
C GLY A 112 12.66 4.28 7.82
N PHE A 113 11.62 3.46 7.98
CA PHE A 113 11.75 2.12 8.53
C PHE A 113 11.89 1.12 7.37
N ALA A 114 13.10 0.59 7.22
CA ALA A 114 13.45 -0.23 6.05
C ALA A 114 13.10 -1.71 6.23
N ASP A 115 13.11 -2.24 7.47
CA ASP A 115 12.96 -3.67 7.70
C ASP A 115 11.49 -4.07 7.84
N ILE A 116 10.75 -3.86 6.76
CA ILE A 116 9.34 -4.23 6.64
C ILE A 116 9.13 -5.03 5.36
N ALA A 117 8.34 -6.11 5.46
CA ALA A 117 7.96 -6.94 4.31
C ALA A 117 6.46 -7.21 4.32
N VAL A 118 5.90 -7.45 3.14
CA VAL A 118 4.50 -7.83 2.98
C VAL A 118 4.39 -9.35 2.99
N LEU A 119 3.42 -9.89 3.72
CA LEU A 119 3.10 -11.32 3.68
C LEU A 119 2.41 -11.64 2.35
N ASP A 120 3.11 -12.36 1.50
CA ASP A 120 2.65 -12.66 0.14
C ASP A 120 1.42 -13.57 0.18
N GLY A 121 0.28 -13.08 -0.29
CA GLY A 121 -1.00 -13.76 -0.25
C GLY A 121 -1.85 -13.46 0.98
N GLY A 122 -1.29 -12.83 1.99
CA GLY A 122 -2.04 -12.34 3.16
C GLY A 122 -2.80 -13.39 3.95
N LEU A 123 -3.83 -12.94 4.67
CA LEU A 123 -4.65 -13.83 5.52
C LEU A 123 -5.38 -14.92 4.72
N PRO A 124 -5.92 -14.64 3.52
CA PRO A 124 -6.59 -15.70 2.75
C PRO A 124 -5.67 -16.91 2.48
N LYS A 125 -4.45 -16.66 2.00
CA LYS A 125 -3.50 -17.74 1.72
C LYS A 125 -3.07 -18.45 2.98
N TRP A 126 -2.85 -17.71 4.08
CA TRP A 126 -2.53 -18.29 5.40
C TRP A 126 -3.58 -19.30 5.84
N LYS A 127 -4.87 -18.93 5.69
CA LYS A 127 -5.99 -19.80 6.08
C LYS A 127 -6.14 -20.99 5.13
N GLU A 128 -5.98 -20.75 3.82
CA GLU A 128 -6.07 -21.81 2.80
C GLU A 128 -5.04 -22.91 3.02
N GLU A 129 -3.85 -22.53 3.51
CA GLU A 129 -2.79 -23.48 3.84
C GLU A 129 -3.00 -24.15 5.20
N GLY A 130 -4.08 -23.86 5.89
CA GLY A 130 -4.44 -24.50 7.18
C GLY A 130 -3.60 -24.05 8.36
N PHE A 131 -2.96 -22.88 8.26
CA PHE A 131 -2.13 -22.40 9.38
C PHE A 131 -2.99 -21.82 10.49
N GLN A 132 -2.48 -21.91 11.71
CA GLN A 132 -3.20 -21.51 12.92
C GLN A 132 -3.58 -20.02 12.89
N VAL A 133 -4.79 -19.72 13.34
CA VAL A 133 -5.24 -18.35 13.56
C VAL A 133 -5.58 -18.15 15.03
N SER A 134 -5.74 -16.90 15.44
CA SER A 134 -5.99 -16.52 16.83
C SER A 134 -7.06 -15.43 16.89
N ASN A 135 -7.65 -15.31 18.07
CA ASN A 135 -8.48 -14.16 18.44
C ASN A 135 -7.93 -13.50 19.72
N ARG A 136 -6.67 -13.77 20.04
CA ARG A 136 -6.01 -13.26 21.25
C ARG A 136 -4.84 -12.37 20.85
N THR A 137 -4.80 -11.19 21.41
CA THR A 137 -3.66 -10.27 21.23
C THR A 137 -2.59 -10.53 22.28
N LYS A 138 -1.34 -10.29 21.94
CA LYS A 138 -0.21 -10.40 22.89
C LYS A 138 -0.07 -9.08 23.68
N SER A 139 0.57 -9.16 24.85
CA SER A 139 0.94 -7.98 25.63
C SER A 139 1.96 -7.14 24.84
N ILE A 140 1.82 -5.85 25.02
CA ILE A 140 2.63 -4.88 24.26
C ILE A 140 3.77 -4.34 25.15
N UNK A 141 4.90 -4.35 24.65
CA UNK A 141 5.93 -3.81 25.20
C UNK A 141 6.20 -2.50 24.61
N ASN A 142 6.89 -1.75 25.37
CA ASN A 142 7.28 -0.43 24.92
C ASN A 142 8.68 -0.44 24.33
N TYR A 143 8.79 0.15 23.13
CA TYR A 143 10.07 0.24 22.42
C TYR A 143 10.27 1.66 21.89
N HIS A 144 11.51 2.00 21.58
CA HIS A 144 11.84 3.25 20.92
C HIS A 144 11.64 3.09 19.40
N PHE A 145 10.97 4.05 18.78
CA PHE A 145 10.76 4.07 17.33
C PHE A 145 11.04 5.47 16.79
N THR A 146 11.84 5.55 15.74
CA THR A 146 12.24 6.79 15.09
C THR A 146 11.57 6.93 13.73
N ALA A 147 10.76 7.96 13.54
CA ALA A 147 10.15 8.27 12.25
C ALA A 147 10.88 9.43 11.57
N ARG A 148 11.39 9.21 10.37
CA ARG A 148 12.07 10.23 9.56
C ARG A 148 11.48 10.22 8.14
N LYS A 149 10.71 11.26 7.83
CA LYS A 149 9.97 11.32 6.56
C LYS A 149 10.90 11.48 5.35
N ASN A 150 10.78 10.57 4.41
CA ASN A 150 11.49 10.62 3.11
C ASN A 150 10.55 11.21 2.06
N SER A 151 10.69 12.50 1.81
CA SER A 151 9.83 13.23 0.86
C SER A 151 10.01 12.78 -0.60
N LEU A 152 11.11 12.11 -0.93
CA LEU A 152 11.33 11.60 -2.29
C LEU A 152 10.38 10.46 -2.66
N MET A 153 9.78 9.81 -1.67
CA MET A 153 8.81 8.72 -1.90
C MET A 153 7.38 9.23 -2.07
N ILE A 154 7.16 10.55 -1.97
CA ILE A 154 5.83 11.16 -1.97
C ILE A 154 5.75 12.20 -3.09
N SER A 155 4.66 12.17 -3.86
CA SER A 155 4.33 13.26 -4.79
C SER A 155 3.07 13.97 -4.33
N ASN A 156 3.06 15.28 -4.45
CA ASN A 156 1.90 16.11 -4.16
C ASN A 156 1.22 16.54 -5.46
N LEU A 157 0.12 17.28 -5.36
CA LEU A 157 -0.64 17.76 -6.53
C LEU A 157 0.23 18.54 -7.51
N LYS A 158 1.14 19.39 -7.01
CA LYS A 158 2.02 20.20 -7.87
C LYS A 158 2.95 19.29 -8.70
N ASP A 159 3.53 18.28 -8.07
CA ASP A 159 4.43 17.33 -8.75
C ASP A 159 3.70 16.59 -9.86
N VAL A 160 2.47 16.15 -9.58
CA VAL A 160 1.66 15.39 -10.54
C VAL A 160 1.20 16.30 -11.68
N LEU A 161 0.80 17.54 -11.37
CA LEU A 161 0.42 18.51 -12.41
C LEU A 161 1.61 18.77 -13.35
N GLU A 162 2.79 18.95 -12.82
CA GLU A 162 4.00 19.15 -13.62
C GLU A 162 4.30 17.91 -14.48
N ALA A 163 4.17 16.71 -13.91
CA ALA A 163 4.37 15.46 -14.66
C ALA A 163 3.37 15.34 -15.80
N SER A 164 2.10 15.66 -15.55
CA SER A 164 1.02 15.61 -16.56
C SER A 164 1.26 16.60 -17.69
N LEU A 165 1.67 17.83 -17.36
CA LEU A 165 1.84 18.91 -18.35
C LEU A 165 3.17 18.82 -19.13
N LYS A 166 4.25 18.38 -18.46
CA LYS A 166 5.61 18.46 -19.01
C LYS A 166 6.29 17.10 -19.20
N GLY A 167 5.68 16.02 -18.75
CA GLY A 167 6.28 14.69 -18.87
C GLY A 167 7.51 14.49 -17.98
N THR A 168 7.57 15.19 -16.84
CA THR A 168 8.73 15.07 -15.92
C THR A 168 8.78 13.73 -15.20
N ALA A 169 7.66 13.00 -15.18
CA ALA A 169 7.56 11.64 -14.65
C ALA A 169 6.45 10.91 -15.38
N GLN A 170 6.55 9.58 -15.40
CA GLN A 170 5.49 8.70 -15.91
C GLN A 170 4.46 8.52 -14.80
N ILE A 171 3.18 8.70 -15.11
CA ILE A 171 2.10 8.55 -14.11
C ILE A 171 1.41 7.22 -14.36
N ILE A 172 1.32 6.36 -13.34
CA ILE A 172 0.63 5.06 -13.44
C ILE A 172 -0.55 5.07 -12.47
N ASP A 173 -1.74 4.75 -12.99
CA ASP A 173 -2.99 4.69 -12.21
C ASP A 173 -3.36 3.23 -11.98
N ALA A 174 -3.47 2.83 -10.70
CA ALA A 174 -3.74 1.46 -10.28
C ALA A 174 -5.23 1.09 -10.25
N ARG A 175 -6.13 2.03 -10.56
CA ARG A 175 -7.58 1.78 -10.50
C ARG A 175 -8.03 0.79 -11.58
N ALA A 176 -9.23 0.22 -11.37
CA ALA A 176 -9.86 -0.62 -12.40
C ALA A 176 -10.02 0.17 -13.72
N PRO A 177 -9.88 -0.50 -14.87
CA PRO A 177 -9.93 0.18 -16.17
C PRO A 177 -11.19 1.01 -16.38
N GLU A 178 -12.35 0.55 -15.91
CA GLU A 178 -13.62 1.25 -16.08
C GLU A 178 -13.65 2.60 -15.33
N ARG A 179 -12.98 2.65 -14.17
CA ARG A 179 -12.84 3.91 -13.43
C ARG A 179 -11.86 4.85 -14.14
N PHE A 180 -10.74 4.30 -14.62
CA PHE A 180 -9.74 5.05 -15.37
C PHE A 180 -10.35 5.67 -16.64
N LEU A 181 -11.10 4.89 -17.40
CA LEU A 181 -11.76 5.35 -18.64
C LEU A 181 -12.99 6.21 -18.40
N GLY A 182 -13.42 6.35 -17.15
CA GLY A 182 -14.58 7.15 -16.81
C GLY A 182 -15.92 6.53 -17.19
N THR A 183 -15.94 5.21 -17.49
CA THR A 183 -17.17 4.47 -17.83
C THR A 183 -17.88 3.93 -16.59
N ALA A 184 -17.21 3.90 -15.45
CA ALA A 184 -17.83 3.55 -14.16
C ALA A 184 -17.72 4.75 -13.20
N PRO A 185 -18.71 4.92 -12.30
CA PRO A 185 -18.65 6.01 -11.32
C PRO A 185 -17.58 5.73 -10.26
N GLU A 186 -17.10 6.80 -9.63
CA GLU A 186 -16.19 6.68 -8.49
C GLU A 186 -16.96 6.23 -7.24
N PRO A 187 -16.33 5.42 -6.37
CA PRO A 187 -17.00 4.98 -5.14
C PRO A 187 -17.33 6.12 -4.17
N ARG A 188 -16.58 7.21 -4.24
CA ARG A 188 -16.79 8.38 -3.38
C ARG A 188 -17.55 9.46 -4.15
N PRO A 189 -18.54 10.11 -3.51
CA PRO A 189 -19.33 11.15 -4.20
C PRO A 189 -18.50 12.40 -4.50
N GLY A 190 -18.93 13.17 -5.49
CA GLY A 190 -18.36 14.46 -5.82
C GLY A 190 -17.11 14.44 -6.67
N LEU A 191 -16.67 13.25 -7.10
CA LEU A 191 -15.47 13.11 -7.93
C LEU A 191 -15.84 13.02 -9.42
N GLN A 192 -15.04 13.66 -10.27
CA GLN A 192 -15.16 13.52 -11.72
C GLN A 192 -14.79 12.08 -12.11
N SER A 193 -15.30 11.64 -13.28
CA SER A 193 -14.96 10.34 -13.87
C SER A 193 -13.88 10.53 -14.93
N GLY A 194 -12.89 9.62 -14.95
CA GLY A 194 -11.76 9.68 -15.89
C GLY A 194 -10.43 9.54 -15.16
N HIS A 195 -9.38 10.12 -15.75
CA HIS A 195 -8.02 9.99 -15.22
C HIS A 195 -7.17 11.24 -15.45
N ILE A 196 -6.03 11.29 -14.79
CA ILE A 196 -5.03 12.36 -14.94
C ILE A 196 -4.49 12.34 -16.39
N PRO A 197 -4.52 13.47 -17.11
CA PRO A 197 -4.01 13.47 -18.49
C PRO A 197 -2.58 12.95 -18.60
N GLY A 198 -2.38 12.01 -19.53
CA GLY A 198 -1.09 11.36 -19.76
C GLY A 198 -0.81 10.16 -18.86
N ALA A 199 -1.68 9.85 -17.92
CA ALA A 199 -1.50 8.68 -17.06
C ALA A 199 -1.72 7.37 -17.83
N ILE A 200 -1.05 6.33 -17.42
CA ILE A 200 -1.13 4.98 -17.97
C ILE A 200 -1.84 4.10 -16.93
N ASN A 201 -2.82 3.32 -17.37
CA ASN A 201 -3.53 2.42 -16.45
C ASN A 201 -2.82 1.07 -16.38
N ILE A 202 -2.44 0.70 -15.17
CA ILE A 202 -2.03 -0.67 -14.84
C ILE A 202 -2.80 -1.02 -13.56
N CYS A 203 -3.90 -1.74 -13.71
CA CYS A 203 -4.73 -2.10 -12.56
C CYS A 203 -3.93 -2.97 -11.58
N PHE A 204 -4.02 -2.64 -10.29
CA PHE A 204 -3.25 -3.38 -9.28
C PHE A 204 -3.48 -4.91 -9.36
N SER A 205 -4.69 -5.33 -9.72
CA SER A 205 -5.03 -6.75 -9.79
C SER A 205 -4.26 -7.50 -10.89
N GLU A 206 -3.79 -6.78 -11.92
CA GLU A 206 -2.98 -7.39 -12.98
C GLU A 206 -1.61 -7.85 -12.46
N LEU A 207 -1.16 -7.31 -11.33
CA LEU A 207 0.13 -7.65 -10.73
C LEU A 207 0.05 -8.88 -9.82
N LEU A 208 -1.15 -9.43 -9.60
CA LEU A 208 -1.39 -10.50 -8.64
C LEU A 208 -1.76 -11.81 -9.34
N ASN A 209 -1.34 -12.91 -8.74
CA ASN A 209 -1.77 -14.27 -9.10
C ASN A 209 -3.18 -14.54 -8.53
N GLU A 210 -3.77 -15.66 -8.90
CA GLU A 210 -5.11 -16.05 -8.42
C GLU A 210 -5.14 -16.21 -6.89
N ASP A 211 -4.04 -16.68 -6.31
CA ASP A 211 -3.92 -16.85 -4.85
C ASP A 211 -3.54 -15.55 -4.13
N ARG A 212 -3.63 -14.43 -4.82
CA ARG A 212 -3.34 -13.07 -4.31
C ARG A 212 -1.87 -12.81 -3.98
N THR A 213 -0.96 -13.71 -4.36
CA THR A 213 0.48 -13.42 -4.27
C THR A 213 0.90 -12.50 -5.41
N LEU A 214 1.99 -11.77 -5.21
CA LEU A 214 2.55 -10.93 -6.26
C LEU A 214 3.17 -11.80 -7.35
N LYS A 215 2.98 -11.43 -8.61
CA LYS A 215 3.53 -12.17 -9.75
C LYS A 215 5.06 -12.20 -9.72
N ALA A 216 5.64 -13.17 -10.43
CA ALA A 216 7.09 -13.31 -10.57
C ALA A 216 7.68 -12.11 -11.33
N ASN A 217 8.97 -11.84 -11.11
CA ASN A 217 9.66 -10.69 -11.70
C ASN A 217 9.50 -10.60 -13.22
N LEU A 218 9.58 -11.74 -13.92
CA LEU A 218 9.44 -11.75 -15.38
C LEU A 218 8.04 -11.28 -15.82
N ASP A 219 7.01 -11.77 -15.15
CA ASP A 219 5.62 -11.40 -15.48
C ASP A 219 5.37 -9.93 -15.17
N LEU A 220 5.84 -9.47 -14.00
CA LEU A 220 5.73 -8.05 -13.64
C LEU A 220 6.44 -7.18 -14.66
N LYS A 221 7.67 -7.54 -15.04
CA LYS A 221 8.44 -6.79 -16.03
C LYS A 221 7.69 -6.71 -17.35
N ASN A 222 7.13 -7.82 -17.80
CA ASN A 222 6.36 -7.86 -19.06
C ASN A 222 5.15 -6.92 -19.00
N ILE A 223 4.47 -6.84 -17.86
CA ILE A 223 3.32 -5.93 -17.69
C ILE A 223 3.77 -4.47 -17.85
N PHE A 224 4.83 -4.07 -17.14
CA PHE A 224 5.31 -2.68 -17.21
C PHE A 224 5.87 -2.36 -18.59
N ASP A 225 6.66 -3.26 -19.18
CA ASP A 225 7.26 -3.06 -20.51
C ASP A 225 6.18 -2.92 -21.60
N SER A 226 5.15 -3.79 -21.59
CA SER A 226 4.07 -3.73 -22.59
C SER A 226 3.19 -2.49 -22.41
N SER A 227 3.21 -1.89 -21.23
CA SER A 227 2.52 -0.60 -20.98
C SER A 227 3.40 0.60 -21.33
N GLY A 228 4.62 0.37 -21.80
CA GLY A 228 5.54 1.44 -22.19
C GLY A 228 6.24 2.12 -21.03
N ILE A 229 6.26 1.53 -19.86
CA ILE A 229 6.91 2.12 -18.67
C ILE A 229 8.41 1.84 -18.71
N ASP A 230 9.19 2.90 -18.51
CA ASP A 230 10.65 2.85 -18.43
C ASP A 230 11.05 2.89 -16.95
N LEU A 231 11.58 1.79 -16.44
CA LEU A 231 11.93 1.64 -15.02
C LEU A 231 13.10 2.53 -14.58
N ASP A 232 13.89 3.04 -15.53
CA ASP A 232 15.02 3.91 -15.22
C ASP A 232 14.62 5.39 -15.05
N LYS A 233 13.40 5.73 -15.46
CA LYS A 233 12.87 7.09 -15.37
C LYS A 233 11.98 7.27 -14.14
N ALA A 234 11.69 8.53 -13.81
CA ALA A 234 10.83 8.85 -12.68
C ALA A 234 9.40 8.33 -12.91
N ILE A 235 8.81 7.74 -11.89
CA ILE A 235 7.46 7.18 -11.91
C ILE A 235 6.68 7.73 -10.71
N ILE A 236 5.47 8.20 -10.97
CA ILE A 236 4.51 8.57 -9.93
C ILE A 236 3.34 7.58 -10.02
N THR A 237 3.04 6.91 -8.92
CA THR A 237 1.90 6.00 -8.85
C THR A 237 0.69 6.73 -8.24
N SER A 238 -0.50 6.35 -8.66
CA SER A 238 -1.75 6.94 -8.20
C SER A 238 -2.84 5.87 -8.20
N CYS A 239 -3.91 6.11 -7.45
CA CYS A 239 -5.11 5.27 -7.51
C CYS A 239 -6.33 6.10 -7.08
N GLY A 240 -7.25 5.52 -6.33
CA GLY A 240 -8.40 6.27 -5.80
C GLY A 240 -8.02 7.16 -4.62
N SER A 241 -7.34 6.60 -3.63
CA SER A 241 -7.02 7.27 -2.36
C SER A 241 -5.63 6.93 -1.82
N GLY A 242 -4.75 6.44 -2.67
CA GLY A 242 -3.37 6.14 -2.27
C GLY A 242 -3.15 4.77 -1.62
N VAL A 243 -4.13 3.88 -1.68
CA VAL A 243 -4.01 2.52 -1.10
C VAL A 243 -3.41 1.55 -2.11
N THR A 244 -4.11 1.29 -3.23
CA THR A 244 -3.66 0.28 -4.20
C THR A 244 -2.47 0.75 -5.05
N ALA A 245 -2.24 2.06 -5.13
CA ALA A 245 -1.02 2.59 -5.77
C ALA A 245 0.25 2.00 -5.12
N ALA A 246 0.20 1.71 -3.82
CA ALA A 246 1.35 1.14 -3.11
C ALA A 246 1.70 -0.28 -3.60
N ILE A 247 0.74 -1.01 -4.18
CA ILE A 247 1.03 -2.31 -4.80
C ILE A 247 1.94 -2.10 -6.03
N LEU A 248 1.68 -1.04 -6.81
CA LEU A 248 2.57 -0.67 -7.91
C LEU A 248 3.97 -0.34 -7.39
N ASN A 249 4.06 0.42 -6.28
CA ASN A 249 5.35 0.77 -5.69
C ASN A 249 6.13 -0.48 -5.27
N LEU A 250 5.44 -1.44 -4.64
CA LEU A 250 6.05 -2.69 -4.20
C LEU A 250 6.61 -3.48 -5.40
N ALA A 251 5.82 -3.60 -6.47
CA ALA A 251 6.22 -4.32 -7.69
C ALA A 251 7.38 -3.59 -8.40
N LEU A 252 7.31 -2.26 -8.49
CA LEU A 252 8.35 -1.46 -9.13
C LEU A 252 9.67 -1.56 -8.36
N GLU A 253 9.63 -1.51 -7.03
CA GLU A 253 10.83 -1.67 -6.20
C GLU A 253 11.42 -3.08 -6.38
N LYS A 254 10.56 -4.11 -6.42
CA LYS A 254 10.98 -5.49 -6.67
C LYS A 254 11.71 -5.63 -8.01
N LEU A 255 11.34 -4.84 -9.01
CA LEU A 255 11.98 -4.82 -10.34
C LEU A 255 13.20 -3.91 -10.41
N GLY A 256 13.52 -3.20 -9.31
CA GLY A 256 14.71 -2.36 -9.23
C GLY A 256 14.51 -0.90 -9.66
N ALA A 257 13.28 -0.46 -9.88
CA ALA A 257 13.01 0.96 -10.16
C ALA A 257 13.41 1.81 -8.95
N LYS A 258 14.13 2.90 -9.18
CA LYS A 258 14.73 3.69 -8.09
C LYS A 258 14.06 5.05 -7.84
N LYS A 259 13.31 5.54 -8.81
CA LYS A 259 12.71 6.88 -8.75
C LYS A 259 11.20 6.76 -8.77
N VAL A 260 10.66 6.15 -7.72
CA VAL A 260 9.21 5.90 -7.60
C VAL A 260 8.67 6.67 -6.41
N SER A 261 7.64 7.46 -6.65
CA SER A 261 6.89 8.15 -5.60
C SER A 261 5.40 7.85 -5.76
N LEU A 262 4.66 8.02 -4.68
CA LEU A 262 3.22 7.79 -4.66
C LEU A 262 2.52 9.14 -4.47
N TYR A 263 1.53 9.43 -5.32
CA TYR A 263 0.67 10.60 -5.18
C TYR A 263 -0.38 10.31 -4.11
N ASP A 264 -0.12 10.81 -2.90
CA ASP A 264 -0.92 10.47 -1.72
C ASP A 264 -2.38 10.91 -1.86
N GLY A 265 -2.63 12.10 -2.41
CA GLY A 265 -4.00 12.60 -2.65
C GLY A 265 -4.76 11.79 -3.69
N SER A 266 -4.07 11.25 -4.68
CA SER A 266 -4.62 10.39 -5.73
C SER A 266 -5.86 11.00 -6.40
N TRP A 267 -6.76 10.15 -6.91
CA TRP A 267 -7.96 10.62 -7.62
C TRP A 267 -8.91 11.38 -6.68
N CYS A 268 -8.90 11.05 -5.38
CA CYS A 268 -9.70 11.81 -4.40
C CYS A 268 -9.35 13.29 -4.40
N GLU A 269 -8.08 13.63 -4.62
CA GLU A 269 -7.66 15.02 -4.73
C GLU A 269 -7.87 15.56 -6.15
N TRP A 270 -7.28 14.88 -7.16
CA TRP A 270 -7.34 15.38 -8.54
C TRP A 270 -8.77 15.48 -9.05
N GLY A 271 -9.56 14.41 -8.88
CA GLY A 271 -10.94 14.32 -9.38
C GLY A 271 -11.92 15.25 -8.66
N SER A 272 -11.57 15.76 -7.49
CA SER A 272 -12.40 16.73 -6.77
C SER A 272 -12.24 18.17 -7.31
N LYS A 273 -11.17 18.43 -8.07
CA LYS A 273 -10.82 19.78 -8.53
C LYS A 273 -11.37 20.01 -9.95
N LYS A 274 -12.44 20.78 -10.05
CA LYS A 274 -13.12 21.05 -11.34
C LYS A 274 -12.28 21.87 -12.32
N ASN A 275 -11.24 22.53 -11.83
CA ASN A 275 -10.35 23.34 -12.66
C ASN A 275 -9.16 22.56 -13.24
N LEU A 276 -9.07 21.25 -12.94
CA LEU A 276 -8.02 20.40 -13.51
C LEU A 276 -8.58 19.59 -14.69
N ASP A 277 -7.75 19.41 -15.71
CA ASP A 277 -8.12 18.62 -16.88
C ASP A 277 -8.24 17.13 -16.50
N VAL A 278 -9.17 16.46 -17.18
CA VAL A 278 -9.45 15.03 -17.01
C VAL A 278 -9.57 14.39 -18.39
N GLU A 279 -8.93 13.25 -18.58
CA GLU A 279 -9.11 12.43 -19.79
C GLU A 279 -10.03 11.23 -19.48
N LYS A 280 -10.62 10.66 -20.55
CA LYS A 280 -11.49 9.47 -20.49
C LYS A 280 -11.11 8.49 -21.57
#